data_a5a505c723ed799c7638ff7c25f923b6
#
_entry.id   a5a505c723ed799c7638ff7c25f923b6
#
_cell.length_a   1.000
_cell.length_b   1.000
_cell.length_c   1.000
_cell.angle_alpha   90.00
_cell.angle_beta   90.00
_cell.angle_gamma   90.00
#
_symmetry.space_group_name_H-M   'P 1'
#
loop_
_entity.id
_entity.type
_entity.pdbx_description
1 polymer ?
#
loop_
_entity_poly.entity_id
_entity_poly.type
_entity_poly.pdbx_seq_one_letter_code
_entity_poly.pdbx_strand_id
1 'polypeptide(L)'
;MAVNYFKKPVFISSLICIFIFYSGLFIIPDKTSPHLLLKTESIKEISGTIISSPAKTGNGSYYAASFSLESAADARNFRSSASGRLKIFIPTEMAEAYSPGKLYSNSKTGFLFETGGHCSFRGRLTQSGFYIRECTGSHWPSSWRGRLAHLRALCRLHFKRLMYSWGSGGGLLLALLCGAREYTDTATQEAFRRAGLSHILALSGMHLSMFSAIALFFGNRTGIKKFTFVLRIITLVAFVWFAGFSPSLTRAFICAMLMIISSIAGAKKPDMLSILCFSFLFQSAICPQDIHSTAFILSYGALAGILLTSRLFNLFYSKFSPKLIASSLSAASGAQTVTAPISLKIFGSFSPIGIVSATVVSPFVTIFIYSGLILIILSLIFPILSKPSGIFINLQYTVINYIVNFFSLVPNWSIN
;
A
#
# COMPACT_ATOMS: atom_id res chain seq x y z
N MET A 1 25.52 22.65 13.35
CA MET A 1 26.03 22.64 11.97
C MET A 1 24.82 22.61 11.04
N ALA A 2 24.49 23.71 10.39
CA ALA A 2 23.53 23.71 9.29
C ALA A 2 24.20 22.94 8.14
N VAL A 3 23.72 21.75 7.86
CA VAL A 3 24.16 21.01 6.66
C VAL A 3 23.75 21.84 5.47
N ASN A 4 24.72 22.27 4.67
CA ASN A 4 24.49 23.14 3.53
C ASN A 4 23.88 22.33 2.38
N TYR A 5 22.59 21.96 2.53
CA TYR A 5 21.83 21.13 1.57
C TYR A 5 21.79 21.73 0.18
N PHE A 6 21.82 23.07 0.08
CA PHE A 6 21.85 23.78 -1.19
C PHE A 6 23.14 23.58 -1.99
N LYS A 7 24.21 23.01 -1.38
CA LYS A 7 25.42 22.62 -2.14
C LYS A 7 25.30 21.25 -2.79
N LYS A 8 24.24 20.50 -2.54
CA LYS A 8 24.06 19.15 -3.10
C LYS A 8 23.27 19.21 -4.40
N PRO A 9 23.85 18.81 -5.55
CA PRO A 9 23.17 18.92 -6.85
C PRO A 9 21.86 18.12 -6.88
N VAL A 10 21.80 16.95 -6.23
CA VAL A 10 20.62 16.11 -6.19
C VAL A 10 19.46 16.80 -5.45
N PHE A 11 19.75 17.59 -4.41
CA PHE A 11 18.73 18.35 -3.69
C PHE A 11 18.16 19.48 -4.56
N ILE A 12 19.04 20.23 -5.22
CA ILE A 12 18.63 21.30 -6.13
C ILE A 12 17.81 20.74 -7.29
N SER A 13 18.26 19.66 -7.92
CA SER A 13 17.52 18.98 -9.00
C SER A 13 16.15 18.51 -8.57
N SER A 14 16.02 18.02 -7.33
CA SER A 14 14.71 17.61 -6.79
C SER A 14 13.78 18.80 -6.59
N LEU A 15 14.27 19.94 -6.10
CA LEU A 15 13.49 21.17 -5.95
C LEU A 15 13.02 21.72 -7.31
N ILE A 16 13.92 21.73 -8.30
CA ILE A 16 13.57 22.13 -9.68
C ILE A 16 12.49 21.20 -10.25
N CYS A 17 12.64 19.88 -10.05
CA CYS A 17 11.68 18.89 -10.51
C CYS A 17 10.31 19.08 -9.84
N ILE A 18 10.26 19.34 -8.52
CA ILE A 18 9.04 19.66 -7.78
C ILE A 18 8.41 20.91 -8.39
N PHE A 19 9.18 21.98 -8.59
CA PHE A 19 8.67 23.22 -9.17
C PHE A 19 8.07 22.98 -10.56
N ILE A 20 8.76 22.27 -11.45
CA ILE A 20 8.29 21.96 -12.82
C ILE A 20 6.96 21.17 -12.78
N PHE A 21 6.86 20.14 -11.95
CA PHE A 21 5.65 19.30 -11.89
C PHE A 21 4.45 20.01 -11.26
N TYR A 22 4.65 20.85 -10.24
CA TYR A 22 3.54 21.49 -9.52
C TYR A 22 3.21 22.91 -10.00
N SER A 23 4.07 23.52 -10.85
CA SER A 23 3.77 24.81 -11.52
C SER A 23 2.88 24.67 -12.76
N GLY A 24 2.59 23.42 -13.19
CA GLY A 24 1.85 23.17 -14.43
C GLY A 24 2.70 23.32 -15.71
N LEU A 25 4.01 23.57 -15.59
CA LEU A 25 4.91 23.66 -16.75
C LEU A 25 5.10 22.33 -17.49
N PHE A 26 4.86 21.22 -16.79
CA PHE A 26 4.94 19.89 -17.38
C PHE A 26 3.59 19.19 -17.24
N ILE A 27 2.89 19.06 -18.37
CA ILE A 27 1.64 18.30 -18.44
C ILE A 27 1.99 16.84 -18.69
N ILE A 28 1.76 16.00 -17.69
CA ILE A 28 1.88 14.55 -17.86
C ILE A 28 0.72 14.12 -18.77
N PRO A 29 1.01 13.54 -19.96
CA PRO A 29 -0.04 13.07 -20.84
C PRO A 29 -0.93 12.08 -20.08
N ASP A 30 -2.23 12.34 -20.04
CA ASP A 30 -3.19 11.44 -19.41
C ASP A 30 -3.40 10.20 -20.29
N LYS A 31 -2.44 9.26 -20.21
CA LYS A 31 -2.56 7.93 -20.83
C LYS A 31 -3.63 7.06 -20.12
N THR A 32 -4.31 7.64 -19.14
CA THR A 32 -5.30 6.90 -18.33
C THR A 32 -6.71 7.04 -18.88
N SER A 33 -7.00 8.07 -19.67
CA SER A 33 -8.33 8.20 -20.29
C SER A 33 -8.59 7.06 -21.27
N PRO A 34 -9.77 6.44 -21.23
CA PRO A 34 -10.11 5.38 -22.15
C PRO A 34 -10.34 5.95 -23.55
N HIS A 35 -9.59 5.48 -24.54
CA HIS A 35 -9.83 5.76 -25.95
C HIS A 35 -10.73 4.68 -26.53
N LEU A 36 -11.97 5.05 -26.79
CA LEU A 36 -13.02 4.18 -27.30
C LEU A 36 -13.43 4.67 -28.68
N LEU A 37 -13.38 3.79 -29.67
CA LEU A 37 -13.87 4.09 -31.03
C LEU A 37 -15.41 3.95 -31.15
N LEU A 38 -16.01 3.21 -30.21
CA LEU A 38 -17.47 3.01 -30.14
C LEU A 38 -18.11 4.11 -29.26
N LYS A 39 -19.36 4.45 -29.56
CA LYS A 39 -20.15 5.34 -28.69
C LYS A 39 -20.30 4.71 -27.31
N THR A 40 -20.08 5.47 -26.25
CA THR A 40 -20.07 5.04 -24.86
C THR A 40 -21.33 4.24 -24.46
N GLU A 41 -22.49 4.64 -24.99
CA GLU A 41 -23.78 4.00 -24.69
C GLU A 41 -23.98 2.63 -25.36
N SER A 42 -23.27 2.37 -26.47
CA SER A 42 -23.37 1.11 -27.22
C SER A 42 -22.52 -0.01 -26.66
N ILE A 43 -21.53 0.30 -25.80
CA ILE A 43 -20.57 -0.67 -25.28
C ILE A 43 -21.27 -1.59 -24.28
N LYS A 44 -21.25 -2.89 -24.58
CA LYS A 44 -21.82 -3.96 -23.73
C LYS A 44 -20.77 -4.92 -23.21
N GLU A 45 -19.63 -5.05 -23.89
CA GLU A 45 -18.57 -5.96 -23.51
C GLU A 45 -17.21 -5.24 -23.59
N ILE A 46 -16.35 -5.49 -22.62
CA ILE A 46 -14.96 -5.02 -22.59
C ILE A 46 -14.02 -6.19 -22.32
N SER A 47 -12.84 -6.18 -22.92
CA SER A 47 -11.81 -7.13 -22.58
C SER A 47 -10.45 -6.46 -22.40
N GLY A 48 -9.62 -7.05 -21.54
CA GLY A 48 -8.32 -6.51 -21.17
C GLY A 48 -7.78 -7.11 -19.86
N THR A 49 -6.87 -6.38 -19.22
CA THR A 49 -6.12 -6.88 -18.09
C THR A 49 -6.40 -6.08 -16.80
N ILE A 50 -6.57 -6.76 -15.66
CA ILE A 50 -6.71 -6.12 -14.34
C ILE A 50 -5.35 -5.56 -13.91
N ILE A 51 -5.29 -4.24 -13.64
CA ILE A 51 -4.05 -3.55 -13.24
C ILE A 51 -3.91 -3.48 -11.72
N SER A 52 -5.02 -3.27 -11.00
CA SER A 52 -5.00 -3.17 -9.53
C SER A 52 -5.82 -4.29 -8.90
N SER A 53 -5.39 -4.77 -7.73
CA SER A 53 -6.20 -5.72 -6.95
C SER A 53 -7.56 -5.10 -6.61
N PRO A 54 -8.68 -5.82 -6.76
CA PRO A 54 -10.00 -5.33 -6.42
C PRO A 54 -10.09 -4.93 -4.95
N ALA A 55 -10.66 -3.75 -4.69
CA ALA A 55 -10.88 -3.23 -3.35
C ALA A 55 -12.37 -2.97 -3.13
N LYS A 56 -12.91 -3.36 -1.96
CA LYS A 56 -14.32 -3.19 -1.63
C LYS A 56 -14.71 -1.71 -1.57
N THR A 57 -15.80 -1.32 -2.20
CA THR A 57 -16.33 0.05 -2.15
C THR A 57 -16.98 0.34 -0.81
N GLY A 58 -17.08 1.62 -0.42
CA GLY A 58 -17.60 2.02 0.89
C GLY A 58 -19.03 1.55 1.18
N ASN A 59 -19.88 1.42 0.15
CA ASN A 59 -21.25 0.87 0.27
C ASN A 59 -21.30 -0.67 0.25
N GLY A 60 -20.16 -1.35 0.09
CA GLY A 60 -20.06 -2.80 0.17
C GLY A 60 -20.64 -3.60 -1.00
N SER A 61 -21.32 -2.95 -1.96
CA SER A 61 -22.02 -3.62 -3.06
C SER A 61 -21.11 -4.06 -4.21
N TYR A 62 -19.94 -3.42 -4.34
CA TYR A 62 -19.00 -3.66 -5.44
C TYR A 62 -17.56 -3.70 -4.95
N TYR A 63 -16.72 -4.38 -5.72
CA TYR A 63 -15.27 -4.24 -5.68
C TYR A 63 -14.82 -3.39 -6.85
N ALA A 64 -14.05 -2.34 -6.59
CA ALA A 64 -13.49 -1.48 -7.60
C ALA A 64 -12.06 -1.88 -7.94
N ALA A 65 -11.73 -1.94 -9.23
CA ALA A 65 -10.38 -2.18 -9.72
C ALA A 65 -10.07 -1.31 -10.94
N SER A 66 -8.79 -1.07 -11.21
CA SER A 66 -8.34 -0.45 -12.45
C SER A 66 -8.12 -1.53 -13.51
N PHE A 67 -8.59 -1.27 -14.71
CA PHE A 67 -8.59 -2.20 -15.84
C PHE A 67 -7.94 -1.56 -17.06
N SER A 68 -7.00 -2.25 -17.68
CA SER A 68 -6.41 -1.86 -18.95
C SER A 68 -7.25 -2.40 -20.08
N LEU A 69 -7.83 -1.51 -20.87
CA LEU A 69 -8.64 -1.89 -22.02
C LEU A 69 -7.74 -2.36 -23.18
N GLU A 70 -8.19 -3.40 -23.85
CA GLU A 70 -7.60 -3.91 -25.09
C GLU A 70 -8.63 -3.93 -26.22
N SER A 71 -9.88 -4.27 -25.91
CA SER A 71 -10.98 -4.20 -26.86
C SER A 71 -12.33 -3.88 -26.19
N ALA A 72 -13.26 -3.34 -26.96
CA ALA A 72 -14.64 -3.12 -26.57
C ALA A 72 -15.56 -3.65 -27.67
N ALA A 73 -16.73 -4.19 -27.29
CA ALA A 73 -17.73 -4.66 -28.23
C ALA A 73 -19.10 -4.07 -27.91
N ASP A 74 -19.91 -3.89 -28.96
CA ASP A 74 -21.29 -3.46 -28.86
C ASP A 74 -22.24 -4.65 -28.64
N ALA A 75 -23.55 -4.36 -28.58
CA ALA A 75 -24.60 -5.37 -28.44
C ALA A 75 -24.68 -6.34 -29.63
N ARG A 76 -24.10 -6.00 -30.79
CA ARG A 76 -24.05 -6.81 -32.01
C ARG A 76 -22.76 -7.60 -32.14
N ASN A 77 -21.91 -7.65 -31.07
CA ASN A 77 -20.59 -8.27 -31.05
C ASN A 77 -19.57 -7.64 -32.05
N PHE A 78 -19.82 -6.43 -32.51
CA PHE A 78 -18.82 -5.69 -33.27
C PHE A 78 -17.70 -5.29 -32.32
N ARG A 79 -16.53 -5.91 -32.48
CA ARG A 79 -15.33 -5.66 -31.66
C ARG A 79 -14.49 -4.56 -32.29
N SER A 80 -14.10 -3.61 -31.47
CA SER A 80 -13.16 -2.54 -31.82
C SER A 80 -12.01 -2.54 -30.84
N SER A 81 -10.82 -2.18 -31.33
CA SER A 81 -9.69 -1.96 -30.43
C SER A 81 -10.01 -0.79 -29.50
N ALA A 82 -9.64 -0.95 -28.24
CA ALA A 82 -9.77 0.09 -27.24
C ALA A 82 -8.45 0.16 -26.46
N SER A 83 -8.13 1.32 -25.91
CA SER A 83 -6.92 1.49 -25.13
C SER A 83 -7.16 2.45 -23.97
N GLY A 84 -6.24 2.47 -23.01
CA GLY A 84 -6.36 3.30 -21.83
C GLY A 84 -6.79 2.52 -20.60
N ARG A 85 -7.06 3.24 -19.52
CA ARG A 85 -7.46 2.66 -18.24
C ARG A 85 -8.89 3.01 -17.91
N LEU A 86 -9.62 2.03 -17.39
CA LEU A 86 -11.01 2.20 -16.97
C LEU A 86 -11.18 1.65 -15.56
N LYS A 87 -11.98 2.31 -14.76
CA LYS A 87 -12.39 1.78 -13.46
C LYS A 87 -13.51 0.77 -13.69
N ILE A 88 -13.34 -0.43 -13.17
CA ILE A 88 -14.37 -1.48 -13.22
C ILE A 88 -14.96 -1.70 -11.84
N PHE A 89 -16.24 -2.02 -11.80
CA PHE A 89 -17.00 -2.33 -10.59
C PHE A 89 -17.52 -3.78 -10.70
N ILE A 90 -16.90 -4.67 -9.92
CA ILE A 90 -17.23 -6.10 -9.88
C ILE A 90 -18.25 -6.31 -8.76
N PRO A 91 -19.42 -6.91 -9.00
CA PRO A 91 -20.41 -7.21 -7.96
C PRO A 91 -19.77 -8.03 -6.84
N THR A 92 -20.12 -7.74 -5.58
CA THR A 92 -19.56 -8.42 -4.40
C THR A 92 -19.76 -9.93 -4.48
N GLU A 93 -20.93 -10.40 -4.94
CA GLU A 93 -21.21 -11.83 -5.10
C GLU A 93 -20.22 -12.52 -6.06
N MET A 94 -19.85 -11.84 -7.14
CA MET A 94 -18.92 -12.37 -8.15
C MET A 94 -17.48 -12.30 -7.63
N ALA A 95 -17.07 -11.20 -6.97
CA ALA A 95 -15.73 -11.02 -6.43
C ALA A 95 -15.46 -11.98 -5.26
N GLU A 96 -16.47 -12.25 -4.44
CA GLU A 96 -16.40 -13.12 -3.28
C GLU A 96 -16.71 -14.60 -3.60
N ALA A 97 -16.85 -14.99 -4.86
CA ALA A 97 -17.05 -16.39 -5.25
C ALA A 97 -15.94 -17.32 -4.74
N TYR A 98 -14.75 -16.76 -4.50
CA TYR A 98 -13.62 -17.43 -3.83
C TYR A 98 -13.44 -16.99 -2.38
N SER A 99 -14.40 -16.26 -1.81
CA SER A 99 -14.39 -15.92 -0.39
C SER A 99 -14.39 -17.19 0.48
N PRO A 100 -13.64 -17.21 1.59
CA PRO A 100 -13.51 -18.38 2.45
C PRO A 100 -14.83 -18.99 2.92
N GLY A 101 -15.86 -18.17 3.12
CA GLY A 101 -17.20 -18.64 3.52
C GLY A 101 -17.99 -19.35 2.41
N LYS A 102 -17.62 -19.17 1.13
CA LYS A 102 -18.30 -19.78 -0.03
C LYS A 102 -17.51 -20.87 -0.74
N LEU A 103 -16.31 -21.18 -0.27
CA LEU A 103 -15.36 -22.11 -0.88
C LEU A 103 -15.83 -23.56 -0.97
N TYR A 104 -16.83 -23.92 -0.19
CA TYR A 104 -17.48 -25.23 -0.23
C TYR A 104 -18.76 -25.24 -1.09
N SER A 105 -19.16 -24.11 -1.65
CA SER A 105 -20.19 -24.07 -2.67
C SER A 105 -19.59 -24.59 -3.98
N ASN A 106 -20.17 -25.68 -4.50
CA ASN A 106 -19.79 -26.37 -5.76
C ASN A 106 -19.98 -25.51 -7.05
N SER A 107 -19.84 -24.19 -6.98
CA SER A 107 -19.91 -23.35 -8.17
C SER A 107 -18.60 -23.48 -8.96
N LYS A 108 -18.64 -24.32 -10.00
CA LYS A 108 -17.57 -24.53 -10.98
C LYS A 108 -17.19 -23.28 -11.81
N THR A 109 -17.72 -22.10 -11.50
CA THR A 109 -17.69 -20.89 -12.32
C THR A 109 -17.12 -19.68 -11.61
N GLY A 110 -16.28 -19.85 -10.61
CA GLY A 110 -15.62 -18.74 -9.97
C GLY A 110 -14.38 -18.29 -10.74
N PHE A 111 -14.24 -16.98 -10.99
CA PHE A 111 -13.05 -16.38 -11.58
C PHE A 111 -12.22 -15.68 -10.50
N LEU A 112 -10.91 -15.89 -10.52
CA LEU A 112 -9.98 -15.22 -9.62
C LEU A 112 -9.62 -13.84 -10.18
N PHE A 113 -10.23 -12.78 -9.64
CA PHE A 113 -9.96 -11.41 -10.06
C PHE A 113 -8.80 -10.82 -9.26
N GLU A 114 -7.63 -10.80 -9.86
CA GLU A 114 -6.42 -10.20 -9.30
C GLU A 114 -5.56 -9.57 -10.41
N THR A 115 -4.62 -8.73 -10.00
CA THR A 115 -3.71 -8.01 -10.91
C THR A 115 -2.98 -8.97 -11.86
N GLY A 116 -3.04 -8.68 -13.15
CA GLY A 116 -2.41 -9.45 -14.21
C GLY A 116 -3.32 -10.51 -14.85
N GLY A 117 -4.53 -10.73 -14.33
CA GLY A 117 -5.54 -11.57 -14.97
C GLY A 117 -6.16 -10.86 -16.17
N HIS A 118 -6.24 -11.55 -17.30
CA HIS A 118 -6.96 -11.08 -18.47
C HIS A 118 -8.40 -11.53 -18.37
N CYS A 119 -9.35 -10.59 -18.50
CA CYS A 119 -10.77 -10.85 -18.32
C CYS A 119 -11.59 -10.19 -19.43
N SER A 120 -12.72 -10.83 -19.76
CA SER A 120 -13.77 -10.27 -20.61
C SER A 120 -15.03 -10.12 -19.77
N PHE A 121 -15.60 -8.91 -19.77
CA PHE A 121 -16.73 -8.56 -18.95
C PHE A 121 -17.88 -8.00 -19.77
N ARG A 122 -19.09 -8.48 -19.50
CA ARG A 122 -20.34 -7.84 -19.96
C ARG A 122 -20.89 -6.95 -18.86
N GLY A 123 -21.42 -5.79 -19.27
CA GLY A 123 -21.97 -4.85 -18.32
C GLY A 123 -22.43 -3.55 -18.96
N ARG A 124 -22.35 -2.48 -18.18
CA ARG A 124 -22.75 -1.13 -18.57
C ARG A 124 -21.65 -0.13 -18.27
N LEU A 125 -21.28 0.65 -19.28
CA LEU A 125 -20.37 1.78 -19.10
C LEU A 125 -21.15 3.00 -18.62
N THR A 126 -20.62 3.68 -17.60
CA THR A 126 -21.15 4.93 -17.02
C THR A 126 -20.02 5.94 -16.90
N GLN A 127 -20.33 7.17 -16.52
CA GLN A 127 -19.31 8.20 -16.27
C GLN A 127 -18.32 7.83 -15.17
N SER A 128 -18.76 7.05 -14.15
CA SER A 128 -17.92 6.60 -13.03
C SER A 128 -17.07 5.37 -13.35
N GLY A 129 -17.37 4.63 -14.44
CA GLY A 129 -16.66 3.43 -14.85
C GLY A 129 -17.59 2.35 -15.40
N PHE A 130 -17.07 1.13 -15.55
CA PHE A 130 -17.81 0.00 -16.12
C PHE A 130 -18.36 -0.90 -15.01
N TYR A 131 -19.67 -1.03 -14.93
CA TYR A 131 -20.36 -1.91 -13.99
C TYR A 131 -20.57 -3.28 -14.62
N ILE A 132 -19.91 -4.28 -14.05
CA ILE A 132 -19.92 -5.65 -14.53
C ILE A 132 -21.25 -6.32 -14.14
N ARG A 133 -21.86 -7.04 -15.08
CA ARG A 133 -22.99 -7.94 -14.84
C ARG A 133 -22.57 -9.40 -14.90
N GLU A 134 -21.66 -9.71 -15.84
CA GLU A 134 -21.21 -11.07 -16.10
C GLU A 134 -19.75 -11.07 -16.53
N CYS A 135 -19.00 -12.11 -16.13
CA CYS A 135 -17.66 -12.39 -16.63
C CYS A 135 -17.78 -13.48 -17.70
N THR A 136 -17.48 -13.14 -18.95
CA THR A 136 -17.59 -14.06 -20.10
C THR A 136 -16.34 -14.91 -20.29
N GLY A 137 -15.20 -14.47 -19.75
CA GLY A 137 -13.96 -15.23 -19.80
C GLY A 137 -12.89 -14.65 -18.88
N SER A 138 -12.06 -15.54 -18.38
CA SER A 138 -10.86 -15.18 -17.61
C SER A 138 -9.74 -16.15 -17.92
N HIS A 139 -8.56 -15.63 -18.21
CA HIS A 139 -7.38 -16.44 -18.42
C HIS A 139 -6.12 -15.69 -17.94
N TRP A 140 -5.07 -16.43 -17.69
CA TRP A 140 -3.76 -15.88 -17.33
C TRP A 140 -2.82 -16.01 -18.52
N PRO A 141 -2.09 -14.93 -18.89
CA PRO A 141 -1.14 -15.02 -20.00
C PRO A 141 -0.13 -16.15 -19.78
N SER A 142 0.19 -16.90 -20.83
CA SER A 142 1.14 -18.02 -20.78
C SER A 142 2.61 -17.59 -20.60
N SER A 143 2.88 -16.29 -20.73
CA SER A 143 4.21 -15.71 -20.51
C SER A 143 4.71 -15.93 -19.08
N TRP A 144 6.04 -15.87 -18.87
CA TRP A 144 6.63 -15.98 -17.53
C TRP A 144 6.06 -14.94 -16.54
N ARG A 145 5.76 -13.72 -17.01
CA ARG A 145 5.11 -12.66 -16.22
C ARG A 145 3.69 -13.06 -15.83
N GLY A 146 2.92 -13.64 -16.75
CA GLY A 146 1.58 -14.11 -16.48
C GLY A 146 1.56 -15.27 -15.47
N ARG A 147 2.52 -16.20 -15.56
CA ARG A 147 2.68 -17.28 -14.57
C ARG A 147 3.02 -16.75 -13.18
N LEU A 148 3.92 -15.73 -13.09
CA LEU A 148 4.25 -15.10 -11.81
C LEU A 148 3.05 -14.31 -11.23
N ALA A 149 2.26 -13.64 -12.08
CA ALA A 149 1.04 -12.96 -11.66
C ALA A 149 -0.01 -13.95 -11.14
N HIS A 150 -0.18 -15.09 -11.83
CA HIS A 150 -1.08 -16.16 -11.39
C HIS A 150 -0.63 -16.77 -10.05
N LEU A 151 0.66 -17.08 -9.92
CA LEU A 151 1.23 -17.57 -8.65
C LEU A 151 0.98 -16.58 -7.51
N ARG A 152 1.22 -15.29 -7.76
CA ARG A 152 0.93 -14.23 -6.77
C ARG A 152 -0.55 -14.22 -6.38
N ALA A 153 -1.46 -14.32 -7.36
CA ALA A 153 -2.89 -14.33 -7.11
C ALA A 153 -3.30 -15.52 -6.24
N LEU A 154 -2.76 -16.72 -6.50
CA LEU A 154 -2.99 -17.90 -5.69
C LEU A 154 -2.43 -17.75 -4.27
N CYS A 155 -1.18 -17.26 -4.12
CA CYS A 155 -0.59 -17.00 -2.81
C CYS A 155 -1.44 -16.01 -1.99
N ARG A 156 -1.91 -14.92 -2.62
CA ARG A 156 -2.78 -13.94 -1.96
C ARG A 156 -4.14 -14.54 -1.59
N LEU A 157 -4.71 -15.38 -2.43
CA LEU A 157 -5.96 -16.07 -2.13
C LEU A 157 -5.83 -16.96 -0.90
N HIS A 158 -4.80 -17.80 -0.84
CA HIS A 158 -4.55 -18.66 0.34
C HIS A 158 -4.30 -17.83 1.60
N PHE A 159 -3.54 -16.74 1.48
CA PHE A 159 -3.30 -15.83 2.58
C PHE A 159 -4.60 -15.16 3.07
N LYS A 160 -5.44 -14.64 2.16
CA LYS A 160 -6.75 -14.07 2.50
C LYS A 160 -7.64 -15.08 3.23
N ARG A 161 -7.64 -16.35 2.80
CA ARG A 161 -8.39 -17.43 3.45
C ARG A 161 -7.94 -17.66 4.89
N LEU A 162 -6.64 -17.72 5.10
CA LEU A 162 -6.07 -17.88 6.44
C LEU A 162 -6.45 -16.68 7.33
N MET A 163 -6.27 -15.47 6.84
CA MET A 163 -6.61 -14.26 7.58
C MET A 163 -8.11 -14.16 7.90
N TYR A 164 -8.96 -14.53 6.96
CA TYR A 164 -10.41 -14.57 7.20
C TYR A 164 -10.77 -15.57 8.32
N SER A 165 -10.13 -16.73 8.35
CA SER A 165 -10.37 -17.72 9.40
C SER A 165 -9.97 -17.25 10.80
N TRP A 166 -9.10 -16.23 10.88
CA TRP A 166 -8.66 -15.60 12.13
C TRP A 166 -9.54 -14.40 12.56
N GLY A 167 -10.63 -14.11 11.84
CA GLY A 167 -11.59 -13.05 12.21
C GLY A 167 -11.02 -11.64 12.09
N SER A 168 -11.47 -10.73 12.99
CA SER A 168 -11.13 -9.30 12.93
C SER A 168 -9.62 -9.04 13.05
N GLY A 169 -8.92 -9.80 13.90
CA GLY A 169 -7.46 -9.73 14.02
C GLY A 169 -6.75 -10.13 12.73
N GLY A 170 -7.23 -11.20 12.06
CA GLY A 170 -6.75 -11.58 10.74
C GLY A 170 -7.04 -10.50 9.69
N GLY A 171 -8.20 -9.85 9.74
CA GLY A 171 -8.56 -8.72 8.88
C GLY A 171 -7.59 -7.54 9.02
N LEU A 172 -7.26 -7.16 10.26
CA LEU A 172 -6.26 -6.11 10.51
C LEU A 172 -4.87 -6.53 10.01
N LEU A 173 -4.46 -7.78 10.23
CA LEU A 173 -3.17 -8.28 9.76
C LEU A 173 -3.09 -8.32 8.22
N LEU A 174 -4.18 -8.66 7.54
CA LEU A 174 -4.29 -8.58 6.09
C LEU A 174 -4.12 -7.14 5.58
N ALA A 175 -4.77 -6.18 6.25
CA ALA A 175 -4.62 -4.76 5.91
C ALA A 175 -3.17 -4.29 6.07
N LEU A 176 -2.51 -4.67 7.15
CA LEU A 176 -1.13 -4.28 7.44
C LEU A 176 -0.11 -4.95 6.52
N LEU A 177 -0.30 -6.22 6.12
CA LEU A 177 0.67 -6.95 5.29
C LEU A 177 0.44 -6.82 3.78
N CYS A 178 -0.81 -6.63 3.35
CA CYS A 178 -1.18 -6.59 1.93
C CYS A 178 -1.86 -5.29 1.50
N GLY A 179 -2.19 -4.39 2.43
CA GLY A 179 -2.99 -3.20 2.14
C GLY A 179 -4.47 -3.49 1.81
N ALA A 180 -4.90 -4.74 1.91
CA ALA A 180 -6.27 -5.17 1.64
C ALA A 180 -7.14 -5.02 2.89
N ARG A 181 -8.11 -4.11 2.85
CA ARG A 181 -8.95 -3.72 3.99
C ARG A 181 -10.33 -4.36 3.97
N GLU A 182 -10.56 -5.32 3.10
CA GLU A 182 -11.87 -5.93 2.85
C GLU A 182 -12.46 -6.67 4.04
N TYR A 183 -11.62 -7.14 4.97
CA TYR A 183 -12.02 -7.84 6.20
C TYR A 183 -11.80 -6.99 7.47
N THR A 184 -11.48 -5.70 7.31
CA THR A 184 -11.40 -4.77 8.43
C THR A 184 -12.70 -3.99 8.53
N ASP A 185 -13.33 -3.99 9.71
CA ASP A 185 -14.58 -3.28 9.94
C ASP A 185 -14.45 -1.79 9.62
N THR A 186 -15.50 -1.21 9.06
CA THR A 186 -15.56 0.23 8.76
C THR A 186 -15.39 1.07 10.01
N ALA A 187 -15.92 0.63 11.15
CA ALA A 187 -15.75 1.28 12.45
C ALA A 187 -14.27 1.32 12.87
N THR A 188 -13.55 0.22 12.72
CA THR A 188 -12.09 0.15 12.98
C THR A 188 -11.32 1.08 12.06
N GLN A 189 -11.62 1.07 10.74
CA GLN A 189 -10.96 1.97 9.79
C GLN A 189 -11.18 3.45 10.14
N GLU A 190 -12.41 3.79 10.54
CA GLU A 190 -12.77 5.14 10.96
C GLU A 190 -12.09 5.55 12.27
N ALA A 191 -11.98 4.64 13.24
CA ALA A 191 -11.25 4.88 14.49
C ALA A 191 -9.77 5.18 14.22
N PHE A 192 -9.11 4.38 13.36
CA PHE A 192 -7.74 4.65 12.92
C PHE A 192 -7.61 6.02 12.22
N ARG A 193 -8.59 6.39 11.40
CA ARG A 193 -8.62 7.69 10.72
C ARG A 193 -8.72 8.84 11.72
N ARG A 194 -9.67 8.77 12.67
CA ARG A 194 -9.88 9.78 13.71
C ARG A 194 -8.67 9.90 14.65
N ALA A 195 -8.05 8.78 15.01
CA ALA A 195 -6.84 8.77 15.81
C ALA A 195 -5.58 9.28 15.05
N GLY A 196 -5.68 9.68 13.79
CA GLY A 196 -4.55 10.14 12.96
C GLY A 196 -3.61 9.00 12.51
N LEU A 197 -4.07 7.75 12.57
CA LEU A 197 -3.30 6.54 12.32
C LEU A 197 -3.54 5.91 10.95
N SER A 198 -4.20 6.62 10.01
CA SER A 198 -4.48 6.12 8.65
C SER A 198 -3.22 5.65 7.91
N HIS A 199 -2.08 6.27 8.21
CA HIS A 199 -0.77 5.93 7.64
C HIS A 199 -0.24 4.57 8.10
N ILE A 200 -0.70 4.03 9.24
CA ILE A 200 -0.35 2.70 9.73
C ILE A 200 -1.08 1.63 8.92
N LEU A 201 -2.36 1.85 8.58
CA LEU A 201 -3.13 0.93 7.73
C LEU A 201 -2.70 0.97 6.25
N ALA A 202 -1.94 1.97 5.84
CA ALA A 202 -1.37 2.04 4.50
C ALA A 202 -0.03 1.30 4.48
N LEU A 203 0.22 0.55 3.41
CA LEU A 203 1.53 -0.05 3.19
C LEU A 203 2.60 1.03 3.13
N SER A 204 3.56 0.95 4.04
CA SER A 204 4.55 2.01 4.26
C SER A 204 5.98 1.48 4.37
N GLY A 205 6.93 2.40 4.45
CA GLY A 205 8.34 2.08 4.69
C GLY A 205 8.58 1.33 6.01
N MET A 206 7.71 1.50 7.01
CA MET A 206 7.77 0.75 8.26
C MET A 206 7.70 -0.76 8.01
N HIS A 207 6.70 -1.21 7.23
CA HIS A 207 6.54 -2.62 6.88
C HIS A 207 7.78 -3.17 6.17
N LEU A 208 8.29 -2.42 5.19
CA LEU A 208 9.50 -2.82 4.45
C LEU A 208 10.73 -2.90 5.36
N SER A 209 10.88 -1.97 6.31
CA SER A 209 11.98 -2.00 7.28
C SER A 209 11.90 -3.18 8.23
N MET A 210 10.70 -3.63 8.62
CA MET A 210 10.49 -4.83 9.42
C MET A 210 10.96 -6.09 8.70
N PHE A 211 10.57 -6.26 7.42
CA PHE A 211 11.05 -7.38 6.61
C PHE A 211 12.56 -7.33 6.39
N SER A 212 13.12 -6.13 6.19
CA SER A 212 14.58 -5.94 6.11
C SER A 212 15.29 -6.32 7.43
N ALA A 213 14.69 -6.01 8.58
CA ALA A 213 15.25 -6.35 9.89
C ALA A 213 15.23 -7.87 10.13
N ILE A 214 14.18 -8.58 9.72
CA ILE A 214 14.12 -10.05 9.76
C ILE A 214 15.27 -10.64 8.92
N ALA A 215 15.43 -10.16 7.69
CA ALA A 215 16.51 -10.63 6.82
C ALA A 215 17.90 -10.35 7.38
N LEU A 216 18.09 -9.18 8.02
CA LEU A 216 19.34 -8.85 8.73
C LEU A 216 19.59 -9.78 9.92
N PHE A 217 18.57 -10.06 10.71
CA PHE A 217 18.70 -10.93 11.88
C PHE A 217 19.18 -12.34 11.49
N PHE A 218 18.56 -12.95 10.47
CA PHE A 218 18.98 -14.26 9.99
C PHE A 218 20.31 -14.22 9.22
N GLY A 219 20.51 -13.21 8.39
CA GLY A 219 21.72 -13.05 7.60
C GLY A 219 22.97 -12.86 8.45
N ASN A 220 22.89 -12.04 9.50
CA ASN A 220 24.04 -11.78 10.39
C ASN A 220 24.47 -13.02 11.18
N ARG A 221 23.58 -14.00 11.42
CA ARG A 221 23.92 -15.26 12.08
C ARG A 221 24.87 -16.13 11.27
N THR A 222 24.90 -15.97 9.94
CA THR A 222 25.83 -16.72 9.08
C THR A 222 27.24 -16.15 9.06
N GLY A 223 27.46 -14.93 9.55
CA GLY A 223 28.74 -14.22 9.46
C GLY A 223 29.13 -13.76 8.04
N ILE A 224 28.37 -14.14 7.01
CA ILE A 224 28.69 -13.88 5.62
C ILE A 224 27.96 -12.60 5.14
N LYS A 225 28.69 -11.49 5.03
CA LYS A 225 28.11 -10.20 4.61
C LYS A 225 27.38 -10.26 3.25
N LYS A 226 27.97 -10.95 2.27
CA LYS A 226 27.35 -11.11 0.93
C LYS A 226 26.00 -11.82 1.02
N PHE A 227 25.91 -12.88 1.82
CA PHE A 227 24.67 -13.61 2.05
C PHE A 227 23.60 -12.71 2.68
N THR A 228 23.98 -11.92 3.70
CA THR A 228 23.08 -10.97 4.35
C THR A 228 22.49 -9.95 3.35
N PHE A 229 23.30 -9.41 2.45
CA PHE A 229 22.84 -8.48 1.42
C PHE A 229 21.87 -9.15 0.43
N VAL A 230 22.23 -10.34 -0.05
CA VAL A 230 21.36 -11.10 -0.98
C VAL A 230 20.04 -11.46 -0.32
N LEU A 231 20.08 -11.95 0.93
CA LEU A 231 18.86 -12.29 1.69
C LEU A 231 17.95 -11.06 1.88
N ARG A 232 18.51 -9.89 2.18
CA ARG A 232 17.74 -8.65 2.28
C ARG A 232 17.07 -8.29 0.96
N ILE A 233 17.81 -8.32 -0.14
CA ILE A 233 17.27 -8.00 -1.47
C ILE A 233 16.13 -8.95 -1.82
N ILE A 234 16.34 -10.26 -1.67
CA ILE A 234 15.32 -11.27 -1.95
C ILE A 234 14.08 -11.05 -1.10
N THR A 235 14.23 -10.81 0.21
CA THR A 235 13.11 -10.57 1.12
C THR A 235 12.32 -9.33 0.74
N LEU A 236 13.00 -8.22 0.41
CA LEU A 236 12.34 -6.98 0.02
C LEU A 236 11.62 -7.12 -1.32
N VAL A 237 12.24 -7.76 -2.31
CA VAL A 237 11.62 -8.04 -3.62
C VAL A 237 10.40 -8.95 -3.46
N ALA A 238 10.52 -10.03 -2.68
CA ALA A 238 9.42 -10.96 -2.41
C ALA A 238 8.25 -10.26 -1.71
N PHE A 239 8.53 -9.40 -0.72
CA PHE A 239 7.49 -8.65 -0.03
C PHE A 239 6.77 -7.69 -0.98
N VAL A 240 7.48 -6.88 -1.76
CA VAL A 240 6.87 -5.94 -2.71
C VAL A 240 6.10 -6.68 -3.80
N TRP A 241 6.63 -7.81 -4.28
CA TRP A 241 5.93 -8.66 -5.24
C TRP A 241 4.61 -9.20 -4.65
N PHE A 242 4.61 -9.65 -3.40
CA PHE A 242 3.41 -10.17 -2.73
C PHE A 242 2.41 -9.07 -2.39
N ALA A 243 2.85 -7.99 -1.76
CA ALA A 243 2.01 -6.88 -1.33
C ALA A 243 1.44 -6.09 -2.53
N GLY A 244 2.25 -5.90 -3.57
CA GLY A 244 1.94 -5.08 -4.74
C GLY A 244 2.53 -3.68 -4.65
N PHE A 245 2.64 -3.06 -5.81
CA PHE A 245 3.19 -1.72 -5.91
C PHE A 245 2.15 -0.68 -5.49
N SER A 246 2.53 0.16 -4.54
CA SER A 246 1.85 1.42 -4.22
C SER A 246 2.89 2.54 -4.20
N PRO A 247 2.53 3.81 -4.46
CA PRO A 247 3.52 4.89 -4.53
C PRO A 247 4.40 4.99 -3.27
N SER A 248 3.81 4.81 -2.09
CA SER A 248 4.53 4.83 -0.80
C SER A 248 5.48 3.64 -0.64
N LEU A 249 5.05 2.43 -1.03
CA LEU A 249 5.87 1.23 -0.93
C LEU A 249 7.00 1.24 -1.98
N THR A 250 6.72 1.74 -3.19
CA THR A 250 7.73 1.92 -4.25
C THR A 250 8.84 2.86 -3.80
N ARG A 251 8.50 4.03 -3.22
CA ARG A 251 9.48 4.93 -2.62
C ARG A 251 10.33 4.19 -1.59
N ALA A 252 9.70 3.51 -0.64
CA ALA A 252 10.41 2.82 0.44
C ALA A 252 11.34 1.73 -0.11
N PHE A 253 10.91 1.01 -1.15
CA PHE A 253 11.72 0.01 -1.82
C PHE A 253 12.94 0.62 -2.51
N ILE A 254 12.77 1.71 -3.26
CA ILE A 254 13.87 2.43 -3.91
C ILE A 254 14.86 2.93 -2.85
N CYS A 255 14.39 3.58 -1.78
CA CYS A 255 15.26 4.03 -0.69
C CYS A 255 16.03 2.86 -0.05
N ALA A 256 15.37 1.73 0.21
CA ALA A 256 16.01 0.55 0.79
C ALA A 256 17.09 -0.05 -0.14
N MET A 257 16.82 -0.11 -1.45
CA MET A 257 17.79 -0.57 -2.44
C MET A 257 19.00 0.35 -2.51
N LEU A 258 18.78 1.67 -2.55
CA LEU A 258 19.85 2.66 -2.53
C LEU A 258 20.72 2.58 -1.27
N MET A 259 20.09 2.35 -0.11
CA MET A 259 20.83 2.12 1.14
C MET A 259 21.70 0.85 1.09
N ILE A 260 21.16 -0.24 0.54
CA ILE A 260 21.90 -1.50 0.38
C ILE A 260 23.07 -1.29 -0.59
N ILE A 261 22.85 -0.67 -1.74
CA ILE A 261 23.87 -0.38 -2.75
C ILE A 261 24.96 0.53 -2.14
N SER A 262 24.58 1.59 -1.43
CA SER A 262 25.50 2.50 -0.75
C SER A 262 26.36 1.75 0.28
N SER A 263 25.77 0.82 1.01
CA SER A 263 26.48 -0.02 1.98
C SER A 263 27.47 -0.98 1.30
N ILE A 264 27.08 -1.59 0.16
CA ILE A 264 27.97 -2.46 -0.64
C ILE A 264 29.14 -1.65 -1.22
N ALA A 265 28.89 -0.41 -1.65
CA ALA A 265 29.91 0.52 -2.16
C ALA A 265 30.85 1.07 -1.07
N GLY A 266 30.69 0.63 0.17
CA GLY A 266 31.57 1.01 1.27
C GLY A 266 31.26 2.37 1.92
N ALA A 267 30.14 3.01 1.62
CA ALA A 267 29.74 4.25 2.26
C ALA A 267 29.40 4.01 3.74
N LYS A 268 30.18 4.62 4.63
CA LYS A 268 30.02 4.43 6.09
C LYS A 268 28.74 5.01 6.66
N LYS A 269 28.25 6.14 6.10
CA LYS A 269 27.00 6.80 6.52
C LYS A 269 26.33 7.42 5.28
N PRO A 270 25.38 6.72 4.65
CA PRO A 270 24.64 7.30 3.54
C PRO A 270 23.81 8.49 4.03
N ASP A 271 23.83 9.57 3.26
CA ASP A 271 23.02 10.74 3.55
C ASP A 271 21.55 10.47 3.15
N MET A 272 20.70 10.33 4.17
CA MET A 272 19.28 9.96 3.99
C MET A 272 18.50 10.97 3.14
N LEU A 273 18.84 12.26 3.23
CA LEU A 273 18.17 13.27 2.40
C LEU A 273 18.55 13.11 0.92
N SER A 274 19.81 12.84 0.62
CA SER A 274 20.26 12.57 -0.76
C SER A 274 19.62 11.30 -1.31
N ILE A 275 19.46 10.25 -0.50
CA ILE A 275 18.73 9.03 -0.89
C ILE A 275 17.26 9.36 -1.18
N LEU A 276 16.61 10.17 -0.34
CA LEU A 276 15.22 10.57 -0.56
C LEU A 276 15.07 11.38 -1.86
N CYS A 277 15.95 12.35 -2.09
CA CYS A 277 15.95 13.16 -3.31
C CYS A 277 16.17 12.32 -4.57
N PHE A 278 17.15 11.42 -4.54
CA PHE A 278 17.39 10.51 -5.67
C PHE A 278 16.20 9.58 -5.91
N SER A 279 15.63 9.03 -4.84
CA SER A 279 14.44 8.18 -4.93
C SER A 279 13.26 8.94 -5.53
N PHE A 280 13.09 10.22 -5.19
CA PHE A 280 12.06 11.09 -5.77
C PHE A 280 12.26 11.26 -7.27
N LEU A 281 13.46 11.64 -7.72
CA LEU A 281 13.78 11.80 -9.14
C LEU A 281 13.59 10.50 -9.92
N PHE A 282 14.07 9.39 -9.37
CA PHE A 282 13.99 8.08 -9.99
C PHE A 282 12.53 7.59 -10.13
N GLN A 283 11.72 7.71 -9.06
CA GLN A 283 10.30 7.33 -9.13
C GLN A 283 9.50 8.24 -10.05
N SER A 284 9.79 9.54 -10.05
CA SER A 284 9.16 10.51 -10.96
C SER A 284 9.45 10.22 -12.43
N ALA A 285 10.65 9.73 -12.73
CA ALA A 285 11.03 9.34 -14.08
C ALA A 285 10.36 8.03 -14.54
N ILE A 286 10.27 7.02 -13.66
CA ILE A 286 9.70 5.71 -14.01
C ILE A 286 8.18 5.71 -13.96
N CYS A 287 7.60 6.36 -12.94
CA CYS A 287 6.16 6.39 -12.69
C CYS A 287 5.65 7.83 -12.57
N PRO A 288 5.70 8.65 -13.64
CA PRO A 288 5.31 10.07 -13.59
C PRO A 288 3.84 10.26 -13.14
N GLN A 289 2.98 9.28 -13.40
CA GLN A 289 1.56 9.30 -13.01
C GLN A 289 1.36 9.27 -11.48
N ASP A 290 2.34 8.76 -10.72
CA ASP A 290 2.24 8.69 -9.25
C ASP A 290 2.42 10.06 -8.59
N ILE A 291 3.06 11.02 -9.25
CA ILE A 291 3.48 12.32 -8.68
C ILE A 291 2.29 13.10 -8.09
N HIS A 292 1.15 13.06 -8.77
CA HIS A 292 -0.07 13.73 -8.33
C HIS A 292 -0.92 12.88 -7.35
N SER A 293 -0.51 11.64 -7.05
CA SER A 293 -1.23 10.82 -6.10
C SER A 293 -1.01 11.31 -4.66
N THR A 294 -2.08 11.35 -3.89
CA THR A 294 -2.03 11.72 -2.46
C THR A 294 -1.04 10.84 -1.68
N ALA A 295 -0.96 9.55 -2.02
CA ALA A 295 -0.04 8.61 -1.39
C ALA A 295 1.44 8.97 -1.65
N PHE A 296 1.77 9.44 -2.84
CA PHE A 296 3.12 9.89 -3.19
C PHE A 296 3.47 11.16 -2.41
N ILE A 297 2.61 12.19 -2.48
CA ILE A 297 2.85 13.50 -1.88
C ILE A 297 3.02 13.37 -0.36
N LEU A 298 2.09 12.69 0.32
CA LEU A 298 2.16 12.49 1.77
C LEU A 298 3.37 11.63 2.17
N SER A 299 3.72 10.65 1.37
CA SER A 299 4.82 9.73 1.64
C SER A 299 6.19 10.41 1.58
N TYR A 300 6.46 11.18 0.53
CA TYR A 300 7.68 11.98 0.41
C TYR A 300 7.70 13.15 1.39
N GLY A 301 6.57 13.83 1.56
CA GLY A 301 6.41 14.94 2.49
C GLY A 301 6.67 14.53 3.94
N ALA A 302 6.11 13.39 4.38
CA ALA A 302 6.35 12.87 5.74
C ALA A 302 7.84 12.62 6.00
N LEU A 303 8.51 11.92 5.08
CA LEU A 303 9.93 11.61 5.27
C LEU A 303 10.82 12.85 5.18
N ALA A 304 10.51 13.78 4.28
CA ALA A 304 11.21 15.07 4.21
C ALA A 304 11.02 15.85 5.53
N GLY A 305 9.79 15.93 6.04
CA GLY A 305 9.49 16.56 7.32
C GLY A 305 10.30 15.94 8.48
N ILE A 306 10.33 14.60 8.56
CA ILE A 306 11.15 13.90 9.56
C ILE A 306 12.63 14.29 9.43
N LEU A 307 13.20 14.20 8.24
CA LEU A 307 14.63 14.45 8.02
C LEU A 307 15.04 15.90 8.27
N LEU A 308 14.16 16.84 8.01
CA LEU A 308 14.45 18.28 8.14
C LEU A 308 14.18 18.81 9.54
N THR A 309 13.12 18.36 10.22
CA THR A 309 12.64 19.02 11.44
C THR A 309 12.69 18.17 12.69
N SER A 310 12.78 16.83 12.61
CA SER A 310 12.76 15.96 13.80
C SER A 310 13.87 16.26 14.79
N ARG A 311 15.04 16.74 14.33
CA ARG A 311 16.14 17.13 15.22
C ARG A 311 15.77 18.29 16.14
N LEU A 312 15.01 19.27 15.63
CA LEU A 312 14.53 20.41 16.43
C LEU A 312 13.55 19.94 17.50
N PHE A 313 12.58 19.10 17.11
CA PHE A 313 11.64 18.51 18.05
C PHE A 313 12.32 17.61 19.08
N ASN A 314 13.35 16.87 18.69
CA ASN A 314 14.07 16.01 19.63
C ASN A 314 14.82 16.80 20.70
N LEU A 315 15.34 18.00 20.39
CA LEU A 315 15.93 18.90 21.40
C LEU A 315 14.91 19.35 22.44
N PHE A 316 13.64 19.45 22.05
CA PHE A 316 12.55 19.80 22.97
C PHE A 316 12.10 18.56 23.78
N TYR A 317 11.70 17.46 23.12
CA TYR A 317 11.13 16.31 23.80
C TYR A 317 12.14 15.55 24.67
N SER A 318 13.42 15.55 24.34
CA SER A 318 14.48 14.90 25.14
C SER A 318 14.67 15.52 26.53
N LYS A 319 14.12 16.73 26.78
CA LYS A 319 14.15 17.36 28.11
C LYS A 319 13.12 16.75 29.06
N PHE A 320 12.03 16.16 28.53
CA PHE A 320 10.88 15.73 29.33
C PHE A 320 10.54 14.25 29.18
N SER A 321 11.21 13.55 28.24
CA SER A 321 10.87 12.16 27.94
C SER A 321 12.11 11.30 27.71
N PRO A 322 12.03 9.99 28.02
CA PRO A 322 13.10 9.03 27.70
C PRO A 322 13.43 9.06 26.20
N LYS A 323 14.69 8.79 25.85
CA LYS A 323 15.23 8.89 24.48
C LYS A 323 14.35 8.20 23.43
N LEU A 324 13.78 7.04 23.73
CA LEU A 324 12.94 6.27 22.81
C LEU A 324 11.64 7.03 22.50
N ILE A 325 10.97 7.51 23.54
CA ILE A 325 9.69 8.26 23.42
C ILE A 325 9.96 9.61 22.72
N ALA A 326 11.01 10.32 23.15
CA ALA A 326 11.42 11.58 22.53
C ALA A 326 11.69 11.45 21.03
N SER A 327 12.37 10.37 20.61
CA SER A 327 12.64 10.13 19.19
C SER A 327 11.38 9.83 18.40
N SER A 328 10.44 9.04 18.96
CA SER A 328 9.17 8.71 18.31
C SER A 328 8.27 9.95 18.17
N LEU A 329 8.12 10.74 19.24
CA LEU A 329 7.39 12.01 19.21
C LEU A 329 8.01 12.98 18.20
N SER A 330 9.34 13.08 18.16
CA SER A 330 10.05 13.96 17.24
C SER A 330 9.85 13.56 15.78
N ALA A 331 9.86 12.25 15.48
CA ALA A 331 9.58 11.75 14.15
C ALA A 331 8.13 12.01 13.74
N ALA A 332 7.17 11.75 14.63
CA ALA A 332 5.76 12.01 14.38
C ALA A 332 5.47 13.51 14.18
N SER A 333 6.02 14.39 15.02
CA SER A 333 5.92 15.83 14.86
C SER A 333 6.58 16.31 13.56
N GLY A 334 7.77 15.81 13.25
CA GLY A 334 8.47 16.12 12.01
C GLY A 334 7.69 15.71 10.76
N ALA A 335 7.04 14.55 10.78
CA ALA A 335 6.16 14.15 9.68
C ALA A 335 4.98 15.10 9.54
N GLN A 336 4.32 15.46 10.64
CA GLN A 336 3.13 16.33 10.63
C GLN A 336 3.42 17.76 10.20
N THR A 337 4.62 18.31 10.40
CA THR A 337 4.95 19.67 9.91
C THR A 337 4.70 19.84 8.42
N VAL A 338 4.94 18.79 7.63
CA VAL A 338 4.72 18.82 6.18
C VAL A 338 3.38 18.20 5.79
N THR A 339 2.97 17.12 6.46
CA THR A 339 1.74 16.40 6.06
C THR A 339 0.46 17.06 6.56
N ALA A 340 0.46 17.82 7.66
CA ALA A 340 -0.75 18.45 8.18
C ALA A 340 -1.35 19.48 7.19
N PRO A 341 -0.59 20.46 6.65
CA PRO A 341 -1.15 21.41 5.70
C PRO A 341 -1.65 20.73 4.42
N ILE A 342 -0.96 19.67 3.96
CA ILE A 342 -1.36 18.90 2.79
C ILE A 342 -2.67 18.13 3.07
N SER A 343 -2.79 17.53 4.25
CA SER A 343 -4.00 16.80 4.68
C SER A 343 -5.19 17.73 4.83
N LEU A 344 -5.01 18.92 5.41
CA LEU A 344 -6.05 19.95 5.48
C LEU A 344 -6.53 20.35 4.08
N LYS A 345 -5.62 20.57 3.14
CA LYS A 345 -5.98 20.95 1.77
C LYS A 345 -6.71 19.82 1.02
N ILE A 346 -6.32 18.56 1.21
CA ILE A 346 -6.85 17.43 0.43
C ILE A 346 -8.08 16.81 1.07
N PHE A 347 -8.08 16.66 2.41
CA PHE A 347 -9.12 15.95 3.15
C PHE A 347 -10.03 16.88 3.98
N GLY A 348 -9.74 18.18 4.03
CA GLY A 348 -10.47 19.15 4.85
C GLY A 348 -10.27 18.96 6.36
N SER A 349 -9.47 18.00 6.79
CA SER A 349 -9.27 17.69 8.21
C SER A 349 -7.88 17.13 8.48
N PHE A 350 -7.41 17.32 9.72
CA PHE A 350 -6.20 16.70 10.21
C PHE A 350 -6.34 16.39 11.71
N SER A 351 -5.61 15.38 12.18
CA SER A 351 -5.68 14.90 13.55
C SER A 351 -4.38 15.19 14.31
N PRO A 352 -4.33 16.22 15.18
CA PRO A 352 -3.13 16.55 15.97
C PRO A 352 -2.75 15.44 16.94
N ILE A 353 -3.75 14.71 17.48
CA ILE A 353 -3.52 13.58 18.40
C ILE A 353 -2.68 12.47 17.74
N GLY A 354 -2.60 12.45 16.40
CA GLY A 354 -1.79 11.51 15.63
C GLY A 354 -0.31 11.46 16.05
N ILE A 355 0.25 12.52 16.64
CA ILE A 355 1.62 12.53 17.17
C ILE A 355 1.73 11.57 18.36
N VAL A 356 0.81 11.68 19.29
CA VAL A 356 0.80 10.87 20.53
C VAL A 356 0.32 9.46 20.24
N SER A 357 -0.79 9.33 19.51
CA SER A 357 -1.37 8.02 19.17
C SER A 357 -0.40 7.16 18.36
N ALA A 358 0.33 7.72 17.38
CA ALA A 358 1.35 6.99 16.64
C ALA A 358 2.48 6.50 17.54
N THR A 359 2.94 7.31 18.49
CA THR A 359 3.99 6.93 19.44
C THR A 359 3.56 5.78 20.34
N VAL A 360 2.29 5.78 20.79
CA VAL A 360 1.75 4.74 21.67
C VAL A 360 1.39 3.47 20.89
N VAL A 361 0.72 3.60 19.74
CA VAL A 361 0.17 2.46 18.99
C VAL A 361 1.24 1.70 18.17
N SER A 362 2.27 2.40 17.65
CA SER A 362 3.29 1.77 16.79
C SER A 362 4.00 0.57 17.43
N PRO A 363 4.40 0.55 18.71
CA PRO A 363 5.00 -0.63 19.33
C PRO A 363 4.05 -1.84 19.32
N PHE A 364 2.77 -1.63 19.63
CA PHE A 364 1.77 -2.70 19.64
C PHE A 364 1.55 -3.26 18.24
N VAL A 365 1.44 -2.40 17.23
CA VAL A 365 1.31 -2.81 15.82
C VAL A 365 2.57 -3.54 15.36
N THR A 366 3.75 -3.13 15.82
CA THR A 366 5.01 -3.80 15.50
C THR A 366 5.03 -5.23 16.07
N ILE A 367 4.67 -5.41 17.34
CA ILE A 367 4.56 -6.73 17.98
C ILE A 367 3.51 -7.56 17.26
N PHE A 368 2.35 -6.98 16.94
CA PHE A 368 1.25 -7.63 16.22
C PHE A 368 1.69 -8.18 14.85
N ILE A 369 2.45 -7.39 14.08
CA ILE A 369 2.96 -7.82 12.76
C ILE A 369 3.97 -8.96 12.92
N TYR A 370 4.96 -8.84 13.83
CA TYR A 370 5.97 -9.87 14.01
C TYR A 370 5.37 -11.17 14.54
N SER A 371 4.49 -11.10 15.56
CA SER A 371 3.79 -12.28 16.05
C SER A 371 2.91 -12.89 14.97
N GLY A 372 2.20 -12.07 14.19
CA GLY A 372 1.39 -12.52 13.07
C GLY A 372 2.21 -13.27 12.02
N LEU A 373 3.37 -12.74 11.63
CA LEU A 373 4.26 -13.43 10.67
C LEU A 373 4.73 -14.80 11.20
N ILE A 374 5.12 -14.88 12.48
CA ILE A 374 5.52 -16.14 13.10
C ILE A 374 4.35 -17.13 13.09
N LEU A 375 3.17 -16.69 13.49
CA LEU A 375 1.98 -17.54 13.59
C LEU A 375 1.46 -17.97 12.21
N ILE A 376 1.62 -17.13 11.16
CA ILE A 376 1.33 -17.53 9.78
C ILE A 376 2.25 -18.69 9.36
N ILE A 377 3.56 -18.58 9.59
CA ILE A 377 4.52 -19.63 9.25
C ILE A 377 4.18 -20.92 10.02
N LEU A 378 3.93 -20.81 11.33
CA LEU A 378 3.56 -21.97 12.16
C LEU A 378 2.26 -22.63 11.67
N SER A 379 1.26 -21.83 11.30
CA SER A 379 -0.03 -22.34 10.81
C SER A 379 0.06 -22.99 9.42
N LEU A 380 1.02 -22.56 8.60
CA LEU A 380 1.29 -23.19 7.30
C LEU A 380 2.02 -24.52 7.45
N ILE A 381 2.93 -24.65 8.43
CA ILE A 381 3.66 -25.89 8.70
C ILE A 381 2.76 -26.87 9.51
N PHE A 382 2.05 -26.35 10.49
CA PHE A 382 1.19 -27.11 11.40
C PHE A 382 -0.24 -26.57 11.38
N PRO A 383 -1.12 -27.02 10.47
CA PRO A 383 -2.47 -26.49 10.32
C PRO A 383 -3.32 -26.53 11.59
N ILE A 384 -3.05 -27.47 12.51
CA ILE A 384 -3.72 -27.58 13.80
C ILE A 384 -3.53 -26.33 14.68
N LEU A 385 -2.42 -25.61 14.51
CA LEU A 385 -2.13 -24.38 15.24
C LEU A 385 -2.90 -23.17 14.71
N SER A 386 -3.59 -23.26 13.57
CA SER A 386 -4.30 -22.13 12.98
C SER A 386 -5.38 -21.54 13.90
N LYS A 387 -6.15 -22.41 14.59
CA LYS A 387 -7.19 -21.95 15.52
C LYS A 387 -6.61 -21.22 16.75
N PRO A 388 -5.64 -21.76 17.52
CA PRO A 388 -5.03 -21.04 18.63
C PRO A 388 -4.27 -19.78 18.17
N SER A 389 -3.66 -19.81 16.99
CA SER A 389 -3.04 -18.59 16.39
C SER A 389 -4.07 -17.49 16.17
N GLY A 390 -5.24 -17.84 15.63
CA GLY A 390 -6.34 -16.88 15.43
C GLY A 390 -6.81 -16.27 16.75
N ILE A 391 -6.95 -17.07 17.82
CA ILE A 391 -7.34 -16.58 19.16
C ILE A 391 -6.31 -15.56 19.67
N PHE A 392 -5.03 -15.90 19.58
CA PHE A 392 -3.94 -15.02 20.05
C PHE A 392 -3.88 -13.70 19.28
N ILE A 393 -4.04 -13.74 17.96
CA ILE A 393 -4.09 -12.54 17.08
C ILE A 393 -5.32 -11.69 17.42
N ASN A 394 -6.48 -12.29 17.68
CA ASN A 394 -7.67 -11.53 18.08
C ASN A 394 -7.51 -10.86 19.45
N LEU A 395 -6.83 -11.49 20.39
CA LEU A 395 -6.51 -10.86 21.68
C LEU A 395 -5.66 -9.60 21.50
N GLN A 396 -4.60 -9.68 20.70
CA GLN A 396 -3.77 -8.53 20.39
C GLN A 396 -4.55 -7.45 19.63
N TYR A 397 -5.40 -7.83 18.69
CA TYR A 397 -6.29 -6.92 17.98
C TYR A 397 -7.20 -6.16 18.94
N THR A 398 -7.80 -6.85 19.92
CA THR A 398 -8.67 -6.22 20.90
C THR A 398 -7.94 -5.12 21.69
N VAL A 399 -6.70 -5.40 22.11
CA VAL A 399 -5.86 -4.39 22.79
C VAL A 399 -5.58 -3.19 21.90
N ILE A 400 -5.14 -3.42 20.65
CA ILE A 400 -4.86 -2.34 19.70
C ILE A 400 -6.13 -1.52 19.42
N ASN A 401 -7.25 -2.20 19.18
CA ASN A 401 -8.52 -1.55 18.87
C ASN A 401 -9.02 -0.71 20.05
N TYR A 402 -8.86 -1.19 21.29
CA TYR A 402 -9.18 -0.41 22.50
C TYR A 402 -8.35 0.88 22.59
N ILE A 403 -7.03 0.78 22.40
CA ILE A 403 -6.14 1.95 22.43
C ILE A 403 -6.48 2.93 21.30
N VAL A 404 -6.73 2.44 20.09
CA VAL A 404 -7.09 3.28 18.95
C VAL A 404 -8.42 3.98 19.16
N ASN A 405 -9.44 3.26 19.69
CA ASN A 405 -10.73 3.85 20.00
C ASN A 405 -10.62 4.94 21.07
N PHE A 406 -9.80 4.76 22.10
CA PHE A 406 -9.51 5.80 23.08
C PHE A 406 -9.00 7.09 22.43
N PHE A 407 -7.99 6.99 21.53
CA PHE A 407 -7.48 8.17 20.83
C PHE A 407 -8.45 8.73 19.78
N SER A 408 -9.36 7.93 19.26
CA SER A 408 -10.37 8.38 18.29
C SER A 408 -11.45 9.29 18.87
N LEU A 409 -11.57 9.34 20.20
CA LEU A 409 -12.49 10.24 20.90
C LEU A 409 -12.04 11.71 20.85
N VAL A 410 -10.75 11.95 20.61
CA VAL A 410 -10.23 13.32 20.50
C VAL A 410 -10.69 13.93 19.17
N PRO A 411 -11.31 15.12 19.20
CA PRO A 411 -11.83 15.74 17.99
C PRO A 411 -10.72 16.09 17.00
N ASN A 412 -10.99 15.86 15.73
CA ASN A 412 -10.11 16.28 14.65
C ASN A 412 -10.27 17.76 14.38
N TRP A 413 -9.20 18.39 13.93
CA TRP A 413 -9.26 19.76 13.43
C TRP A 413 -9.77 19.72 11.99
N SER A 414 -10.93 20.34 11.72
CA SER A 414 -11.51 20.49 10.38
C SER A 414 -11.61 21.98 10.04
N ILE A 415 -11.37 22.29 8.77
CA ILE A 415 -11.71 23.60 8.21
C ILE A 415 -13.11 23.42 7.60
N ASN A 416 -14.10 24.09 8.22
CA ASN A 416 -15.45 24.18 7.66
C ASN A 416 -15.45 25.10 6.45
#